data_7544364164fc7a8aae3add2d4d8ea46b
#
_entry.id   7544364164fc7a8aae3add2d4d8ea46b
#
_cell.length_a   1.000
_cell.length_b   1.000
_cell.length_c   1.000
_cell.angle_alpha   90.00
_cell.angle_beta   90.00
_cell.angle_gamma   90.00
#
_symmetry.space_group_name_H-M   'P 1'
#
loop_
_entity.id
_entity.type
_entity.pdbx_description
1 polymer ?
#
loop_
_entity_poly.entity_id
_entity_poly.type
_entity_poly.pdbx_seq_one_letter_code
_entity_poly.pdbx_strand_id
1 'polypeptide(L)'
;MATKIVTKNSSTASAAPSTSDLVQGELAVNVTDKRLYTENNAGAIVELGTNPSTIDINAGTVDGITSLSTSTSGTSNFIAGVNAGNSIVSGGNYNVLVGDEAGTAITTGDYNTAIGMNAAVALTTGIKNTAIGSTALDAEVAGNYSTAIGMGALTAQSQSGDVDVYNTAVGYLAGAAVTTGVQNTLIGGLAGDNLTDADYNTAVGMQALNNDTLGSTSTAIGAFTLNNQNFTSATNAYNTAVGYSAGLSVSTGTQNTLIGGLSGDAITTGHDNVSLGYHALSANTTASNNTAIGRGALQINTTGTGNTAVGKSALDANTTASYNTAVGASSLSGVNTNTYHVAVGYQALEANTSGGQNTALGGEALKTNTTGSNNIGVGFYALRLTTTGGNNVAVGNYALDANTTASNNTAIGHASLGANTTGTQNTSLGSLSLDAHTTGNENTALGYGSLSANTTAANNTAVGSTALLTNTTGTANVAVGRRALFSSSTASNNTAVGNEALLSNTTGAQNTGIGGNSLQSNTIGTRNTAVGQGSGYTATTGSDNSFLGLGAGYGFGGTNTASNNTALGSYAGFRLTSGSNNTAVGNDALAANTTGASNVAVGALALDANTTASSNVAVGDG
;
A
#
# COMPACT_ATOMS: atom_id res chain seq x y z
N MET A 1 -92.53 -8.75 -0.01
CA MET A 1 -93.33 -7.64 -0.52
C MET A 1 -92.41 -6.64 -1.15
N ALA A 2 -92.60 -6.32 -2.43
CA ALA A 2 -91.79 -5.33 -3.11
C ALA A 2 -92.16 -3.94 -2.54
N THR A 3 -91.16 -3.30 -1.91
CA THR A 3 -91.38 -1.92 -1.36
C THR A 3 -91.37 -0.98 -2.57
N LYS A 4 -92.54 -0.39 -2.85
CA LYS A 4 -92.70 0.62 -3.89
C LYS A 4 -92.13 1.94 -3.38
N ILE A 5 -90.96 2.36 -3.97
CA ILE A 5 -90.39 3.68 -3.73
C ILE A 5 -91.24 4.69 -4.52
N VAL A 6 -91.97 5.54 -3.84
CA VAL A 6 -92.70 6.64 -4.47
C VAL A 6 -91.84 7.90 -4.32
N THR A 7 -91.44 8.49 -5.46
CA THR A 7 -90.75 9.77 -5.49
C THR A 7 -91.69 10.89 -5.84
N LYS A 8 -91.72 11.97 -5.02
CA LYS A 8 -92.37 13.22 -5.36
C LYS A 8 -91.35 14.22 -5.94
N ASN A 9 -91.72 14.91 -7.00
CA ASN A 9 -90.87 15.83 -7.70
C ASN A 9 -91.36 17.27 -7.63
N SER A 10 -90.44 18.24 -7.46
CA SER A 10 -90.71 19.66 -7.65
C SER A 10 -89.75 20.22 -8.72
N SER A 11 -90.29 21.04 -9.61
CA SER A 11 -89.52 21.82 -10.61
C SER A 11 -89.41 23.30 -10.21
N THR A 12 -89.84 23.70 -8.99
CA THR A 12 -89.74 25.07 -8.52
C THR A 12 -88.40 25.22 -7.77
N ALA A 13 -87.59 26.18 -8.17
CA ALA A 13 -86.30 26.47 -7.48
C ALA A 13 -86.52 26.82 -6.01
N SER A 14 -85.65 26.33 -5.13
CA SER A 14 -85.71 26.51 -3.66
C SER A 14 -86.96 25.93 -2.95
N ALA A 15 -87.80 25.15 -3.63
CA ALA A 15 -88.91 24.48 -3.03
C ALA A 15 -88.48 23.20 -2.28
N ALA A 16 -88.58 23.25 -0.91
CA ALA A 16 -88.45 22.06 -0.09
C ALA A 16 -89.85 21.46 0.13
N PRO A 17 -90.03 20.15 0.26
CA PRO A 17 -91.33 19.55 0.63
C PRO A 17 -91.71 19.98 2.05
N SER A 18 -93.02 20.07 2.35
CA SER A 18 -93.52 20.26 3.69
C SER A 18 -93.72 18.89 4.36
N THR A 19 -93.99 18.90 5.70
CA THR A 19 -94.31 17.69 6.44
C THR A 19 -95.63 17.04 6.03
N SER A 20 -96.48 17.78 5.30
CA SER A 20 -97.71 17.24 4.71
C SER A 20 -97.47 16.60 3.34
N ASP A 21 -96.30 16.81 2.73
CA ASP A 21 -95.92 16.30 1.40
C ASP A 21 -95.25 14.97 1.42
N LEU A 22 -94.60 14.58 2.50
CA LEU A 22 -93.89 13.33 2.69
C LEU A 22 -94.38 12.56 3.90
N VAL A 23 -94.27 11.26 3.87
CA VAL A 23 -94.41 10.40 5.06
C VAL A 23 -93.09 9.69 5.31
N GLN A 24 -92.87 9.21 6.49
CA GLN A 24 -91.58 8.56 6.87
C GLN A 24 -91.13 7.53 5.86
N GLY A 25 -89.91 7.69 5.35
CA GLY A 25 -89.28 6.82 4.38
C GLY A 25 -89.60 7.12 2.89
N GLU A 26 -90.45 8.15 2.62
CA GLU A 26 -90.61 8.66 1.25
C GLU A 26 -89.44 9.57 0.84
N LEU A 27 -89.12 9.63 -0.44
CA LEU A 27 -88.13 10.51 -1.02
C LEU A 27 -88.80 11.57 -1.91
N ALA A 28 -88.38 12.84 -1.76
CA ALA A 28 -88.75 13.91 -2.66
C ALA A 28 -87.50 14.47 -3.36
N VAL A 29 -87.62 14.77 -4.63
CA VAL A 29 -86.50 15.34 -5.44
C VAL A 29 -86.96 16.72 -5.92
N ASN A 30 -86.18 17.75 -5.63
CA ASN A 30 -86.28 19.00 -6.33
C ASN A 30 -85.35 18.93 -7.55
N VAL A 31 -85.93 18.78 -8.70
CA VAL A 31 -85.17 18.56 -9.97
C VAL A 31 -84.45 19.82 -10.47
N THR A 32 -84.98 21.01 -10.04
CA THR A 32 -84.37 22.27 -10.45
C THR A 32 -83.11 22.54 -9.64
N ASP A 33 -83.17 22.32 -8.34
CA ASP A 33 -82.01 22.55 -7.44
C ASP A 33 -81.15 21.27 -7.24
N LYS A 34 -81.62 20.14 -7.81
CA LYS A 34 -80.95 18.82 -7.66
C LYS A 34 -80.85 18.38 -6.19
N ARG A 35 -81.88 18.63 -5.38
CA ARG A 35 -81.92 18.31 -3.95
C ARG A 35 -82.82 17.10 -3.68
N LEU A 36 -82.41 16.26 -2.72
CA LEU A 36 -83.13 15.08 -2.28
C LEU A 36 -83.57 15.25 -0.80
N TYR A 37 -84.80 14.95 -0.51
CA TYR A 37 -85.40 15.10 0.82
C TYR A 37 -86.06 13.81 1.29
N THR A 38 -86.12 13.58 2.61
CA THR A 38 -86.91 12.53 3.25
C THR A 38 -87.54 13.07 4.54
N GLU A 39 -88.60 12.42 5.09
CA GLU A 39 -89.10 12.65 6.42
C GLU A 39 -88.42 11.69 7.41
N ASN A 40 -87.83 12.17 8.49
CA ASN A 40 -87.21 11.36 9.53
C ASN A 40 -88.26 10.82 10.55
N ASN A 41 -87.82 9.94 11.46
CA ASN A 41 -88.66 9.32 12.48
C ASN A 41 -89.33 10.31 13.43
N ALA A 42 -88.97 11.57 13.49
CA ALA A 42 -89.55 12.63 14.29
C ALA A 42 -90.61 13.48 13.52
N GLY A 43 -90.87 13.13 12.28
CA GLY A 43 -91.80 13.87 11.39
C GLY A 43 -91.21 15.15 10.82
N ALA A 44 -89.87 15.30 10.80
CA ALA A 44 -89.24 16.46 10.22
C ALA A 44 -88.67 16.13 8.82
N ILE A 45 -88.80 17.07 7.88
CA ILE A 45 -88.19 16.95 6.53
C ILE A 45 -86.67 17.15 6.65
N VAL A 46 -85.93 16.20 6.18
CA VAL A 46 -84.47 16.22 6.19
C VAL A 46 -83.98 16.20 4.72
N GLU A 47 -83.15 17.11 4.38
CA GLU A 47 -82.40 17.08 3.09
C GLU A 47 -81.31 16.03 3.15
N LEU A 48 -81.43 15.07 2.26
CA LEU A 48 -80.41 13.96 2.10
C LEU A 48 -79.31 14.36 1.12
N GLY A 49 -78.67 15.41 1.42
CA GLY A 49 -77.47 15.79 0.64
C GLY A 49 -77.67 16.49 -0.67
N THR A 50 -77.27 17.73 -0.76
CA THR A 50 -76.87 18.44 -1.96
C THR A 50 -76.18 19.78 -1.64
N ASN A 51 -75.81 20.04 -0.41
CA ASN A 51 -74.90 21.10 -0.17
C ASN A 51 -73.77 20.56 0.77
N PRO A 52 -72.75 19.94 0.19
CA PRO A 52 -71.66 19.41 1.00
C PRO A 52 -70.75 20.53 1.45
N SER A 53 -71.11 21.26 2.49
CA SER A 53 -70.03 21.85 3.31
C SER A 53 -69.35 20.77 4.16
N THR A 54 -69.98 19.59 4.35
CA THR A 54 -69.40 18.41 4.99
C THR A 54 -70.07 17.13 4.48
N ILE A 55 -69.33 16.17 3.95
CA ILE A 55 -69.77 14.80 3.75
C ILE A 55 -69.34 14.04 5.01
N ASP A 56 -70.30 13.78 5.93
CA ASP A 56 -70.04 12.95 7.11
C ASP A 56 -70.32 11.48 6.72
N ILE A 57 -69.24 10.71 6.51
CA ILE A 57 -69.31 9.28 6.20
C ILE A 57 -69.14 8.50 7.49
N ASN A 58 -70.23 8.36 8.26
CA ASN A 58 -70.28 7.48 9.43
C ASN A 58 -70.41 6.02 8.97
N ALA A 59 -69.29 5.30 8.95
CA ALA A 59 -69.16 3.86 8.65
C ALA A 59 -69.68 3.42 7.27
N GLY A 60 -68.84 3.54 6.24
CA GLY A 60 -69.08 2.98 4.89
C GLY A 60 -67.99 3.30 3.89
N THR A 61 -67.79 2.45 2.90
CA THR A 61 -66.93 2.72 1.75
C THR A 61 -67.61 3.71 0.79
N VAL A 62 -66.86 4.72 0.33
CA VAL A 62 -67.31 5.62 -0.73
C VAL A 62 -66.83 5.05 -2.06
N ASP A 63 -67.65 4.28 -2.72
CA ASP A 63 -67.35 3.74 -4.05
C ASP A 63 -67.75 4.77 -5.13
N GLY A 64 -66.83 5.01 -6.09
CA GLY A 64 -67.10 5.78 -7.31
C GLY A 64 -66.78 7.27 -7.25
N ILE A 65 -65.96 7.74 -6.29
CA ILE A 65 -65.41 9.10 -6.35
C ILE A 65 -64.35 9.17 -7.45
N THR A 66 -64.66 9.80 -8.55
CA THR A 66 -63.73 10.03 -9.69
C THR A 66 -62.83 11.26 -9.47
N SER A 67 -63.16 12.15 -8.53
CA SER A 67 -62.32 13.25 -8.07
C SER A 67 -62.78 13.74 -6.70
N LEU A 68 -61.80 13.94 -5.76
CA LEU A 68 -61.99 14.66 -4.54
C LEU A 68 -61.35 16.04 -4.72
N SER A 69 -62.13 17.10 -4.84
CA SER A 69 -61.56 18.46 -4.93
C SER A 69 -61.92 19.23 -3.64
N THR A 70 -60.92 19.84 -3.04
CA THR A 70 -61.08 20.75 -1.89
C THR A 70 -61.09 22.17 -2.43
N SER A 71 -62.05 22.99 -2.04
CA SER A 71 -62.11 24.41 -2.47
C SER A 71 -61.15 25.24 -1.62
N THR A 72 -60.00 25.54 -2.18
CA THR A 72 -59.08 26.56 -1.65
C THR A 72 -59.00 27.72 -2.64
N SER A 73 -58.44 28.85 -2.23
CA SER A 73 -58.21 29.98 -3.13
C SER A 73 -57.21 29.71 -4.24
N GLY A 74 -56.39 28.64 -4.12
CA GLY A 74 -55.44 28.14 -5.15
C GLY A 74 -56.04 27.05 -6.03
N THR A 75 -55.30 26.61 -7.03
CA THR A 75 -55.70 25.62 -8.04
C THR A 75 -55.11 24.24 -7.73
N SER A 76 -55.94 23.18 -7.82
CA SER A 76 -55.52 21.77 -7.76
C SER A 76 -54.82 21.35 -6.45
N ASN A 77 -55.23 21.89 -5.30
CA ASN A 77 -54.77 21.48 -3.99
C ASN A 77 -55.59 20.28 -3.46
N PHE A 78 -54.91 19.30 -2.80
CA PHE A 78 -55.54 18.24 -2.04
C PHE A 78 -55.30 18.46 -0.55
N ILE A 79 -56.36 18.69 0.24
CA ILE A 79 -56.26 19.06 1.66
C ILE A 79 -57.16 18.15 2.50
N ALA A 80 -56.58 17.55 3.58
CA ALA A 80 -57.33 16.72 4.53
C ALA A 80 -56.72 16.84 5.93
N GLY A 81 -57.46 17.45 6.87
CA GLY A 81 -57.02 17.66 8.25
C GLY A 81 -57.55 18.98 8.85
N VAL A 82 -57.52 19.08 10.17
CA VAL A 82 -57.90 20.34 10.86
C VAL A 82 -56.85 21.40 10.56
N ASN A 83 -57.25 22.57 10.11
CA ASN A 83 -56.40 23.70 9.72
C ASN A 83 -55.38 23.42 8.62
N ALA A 84 -55.36 22.26 7.96
CA ALA A 84 -54.45 21.99 6.88
C ALA A 84 -54.62 23.03 5.76
N GLY A 85 -53.52 23.68 5.33
CA GLY A 85 -53.50 24.65 4.23
C GLY A 85 -54.49 25.81 4.35
N ASN A 86 -54.89 26.20 5.55
CA ASN A 86 -55.96 27.19 5.75
C ASN A 86 -55.56 28.63 5.39
N SER A 87 -54.25 28.91 5.19
CA SER A 87 -53.74 30.21 4.78
C SER A 87 -53.53 30.35 3.25
N ILE A 88 -53.85 29.32 2.45
CA ILE A 88 -53.63 29.34 1.00
C ILE A 88 -54.46 30.43 0.34
N VAL A 89 -53.78 31.33 -0.38
CA VAL A 89 -54.39 32.40 -1.18
C VAL A 89 -54.25 32.10 -2.69
N SER A 90 -54.81 32.98 -3.52
CA SER A 90 -54.63 32.88 -4.97
C SER A 90 -53.14 32.88 -5.34
N GLY A 91 -52.67 31.83 -5.95
CA GLY A 91 -51.24 31.63 -6.25
C GLY A 91 -50.61 30.41 -5.58
N GLY A 92 -51.20 29.87 -4.50
CA GLY A 92 -50.74 28.61 -3.89
C GLY A 92 -51.40 27.41 -4.56
N ASN A 93 -50.65 26.65 -5.39
CA ASN A 93 -51.21 25.65 -6.29
C ASN A 93 -50.52 24.28 -6.14
N TYR A 94 -51.22 23.24 -6.54
CA TYR A 94 -50.66 21.86 -6.66
C TYR A 94 -50.09 21.30 -5.34
N ASN A 95 -50.63 21.70 -4.18
CA ASN A 95 -50.16 21.23 -2.90
C ASN A 95 -50.99 20.00 -2.42
N VAL A 96 -50.31 19.04 -1.77
CA VAL A 96 -50.94 17.89 -1.09
C VAL A 96 -50.70 18.04 0.41
N LEU A 97 -51.73 18.32 1.19
CA LEU A 97 -51.64 18.65 2.61
C LEU A 97 -52.58 17.72 3.42
N VAL A 98 -51.99 16.78 4.16
CA VAL A 98 -52.75 15.74 4.88
C VAL A 98 -52.27 15.65 6.33
N GLY A 99 -53.11 15.99 7.26
CA GLY A 99 -52.80 15.97 8.70
C GLY A 99 -53.23 17.24 9.42
N ASP A 100 -53.28 17.18 10.75
CA ASP A 100 -53.57 18.32 11.58
C ASP A 100 -52.50 19.38 11.44
N GLU A 101 -52.86 20.63 11.15
CA GLU A 101 -51.96 21.78 10.91
C GLU A 101 -50.95 21.57 9.72
N ALA A 102 -51.11 20.57 8.84
CA ALA A 102 -50.20 20.34 7.70
C ALA A 102 -50.21 21.53 6.74
N GLY A 103 -49.06 22.18 6.52
CA GLY A 103 -48.90 23.33 5.63
C GLY A 103 -49.77 24.53 5.97
N THR A 104 -50.12 24.72 7.25
CA THR A 104 -51.07 25.75 7.71
C THR A 104 -50.70 27.16 7.25
N ALA A 105 -49.41 27.52 7.26
CA ALA A 105 -48.94 28.85 6.90
C ALA A 105 -48.74 29.06 5.37
N ILE A 106 -48.90 28.04 4.53
CA ILE A 106 -48.72 28.17 3.07
C ILE A 106 -49.64 29.23 2.52
N THR A 107 -49.06 30.21 1.85
CA THR A 107 -49.79 31.28 1.16
C THR A 107 -49.75 31.13 -0.35
N THR A 108 -48.61 31.38 -0.96
CA THR A 108 -48.37 31.28 -2.41
C THR A 108 -47.42 30.16 -2.81
N GLY A 109 -46.94 29.34 -1.86
CA GLY A 109 -46.05 28.20 -2.16
C GLY A 109 -46.73 27.13 -3.02
N ASP A 110 -46.03 26.66 -4.06
CA ASP A 110 -46.55 25.70 -5.03
C ASP A 110 -45.86 24.33 -4.93
N TYR A 111 -46.58 23.28 -5.37
CA TYR A 111 -46.05 21.92 -5.53
C TYR A 111 -45.50 21.31 -4.21
N ASN A 112 -46.00 21.69 -3.05
CA ASN A 112 -45.54 21.11 -1.80
C ASN A 112 -46.39 19.89 -1.43
N THR A 113 -45.75 18.90 -0.81
CA THR A 113 -46.40 17.74 -0.21
C THR A 113 -46.12 17.74 1.29
N ALA A 114 -47.11 17.95 2.13
CA ALA A 114 -47.03 17.91 3.59
C ALA A 114 -48.00 16.86 4.16
N ILE A 115 -47.49 15.78 4.72
CA ILE A 115 -48.28 14.67 5.25
C ILE A 115 -47.84 14.36 6.69
N GLY A 116 -48.68 14.67 7.66
CA GLY A 116 -48.41 14.48 9.08
C GLY A 116 -48.83 15.68 9.91
N MET A 117 -49.00 15.51 11.23
CA MET A 117 -49.29 16.60 12.16
C MET A 117 -48.13 17.62 12.14
N ASN A 118 -48.43 18.88 11.93
CA ASN A 118 -47.49 20.00 11.84
C ASN A 118 -46.43 19.82 10.71
N ALA A 119 -46.62 18.96 9.72
CA ALA A 119 -45.71 18.86 8.60
C ALA A 119 -45.69 20.18 7.80
N ALA A 120 -44.51 20.80 7.61
CA ALA A 120 -44.31 22.08 6.94
C ALA A 120 -45.24 23.21 7.50
N VAL A 121 -45.49 23.23 8.80
CA VAL A 121 -46.50 24.14 9.42
C VAL A 121 -46.18 25.61 9.22
N ALA A 122 -44.88 26.01 9.24
CA ALA A 122 -44.42 27.39 9.06
C ALA A 122 -44.18 27.81 7.59
N LEU A 123 -44.23 26.87 6.63
CA LEU A 123 -43.93 27.12 5.24
C LEU A 123 -44.90 28.14 4.63
N THR A 124 -44.40 29.22 4.03
CA THR A 124 -45.25 30.31 3.46
C THR A 124 -45.18 30.35 1.94
N THR A 125 -44.02 30.67 1.38
CA THR A 125 -43.80 30.87 -0.05
C THR A 125 -42.91 29.79 -0.71
N GLY A 126 -42.26 28.94 0.09
CA GLY A 126 -41.40 27.88 -0.42
C GLY A 126 -42.12 26.91 -1.35
N ILE A 127 -41.41 26.43 -2.37
CA ILE A 127 -41.98 25.59 -3.43
C ILE A 127 -41.29 24.22 -3.52
N LYS A 128 -42.04 23.22 -4.03
CA LYS A 128 -41.53 21.89 -4.34
C LYS A 128 -40.88 21.17 -3.17
N ASN A 129 -41.39 21.38 -1.97
CA ASN A 129 -40.93 20.69 -0.77
C ASN A 129 -41.76 19.41 -0.53
N THR A 130 -41.14 18.38 0.01
CA THR A 130 -41.80 17.15 0.46
C THR A 130 -41.55 16.98 1.95
N ALA A 131 -42.58 17.08 2.77
CA ALA A 131 -42.55 16.91 4.22
C ALA A 131 -43.51 15.78 4.63
N ILE A 132 -43.00 14.60 4.98
CA ILE A 132 -43.80 13.43 5.33
C ILE A 132 -43.39 12.94 6.73
N GLY A 133 -44.23 13.13 7.71
CA GLY A 133 -43.97 12.79 9.12
C GLY A 133 -44.45 13.92 10.05
N SER A 134 -44.71 13.59 11.31
CA SER A 134 -45.03 14.61 12.30
C SER A 134 -43.85 15.56 12.47
N THR A 135 -44.08 16.86 12.43
CA THR A 135 -43.08 17.94 12.53
C THR A 135 -41.93 17.84 11.50
N ALA A 136 -42.14 17.16 10.36
CA ALA A 136 -41.20 17.22 9.27
C ALA A 136 -41.21 18.62 8.62
N LEU A 137 -40.04 19.26 8.52
CA LEU A 137 -39.84 20.58 7.90
C LEU A 137 -40.73 21.67 8.54
N ASP A 138 -40.98 21.58 9.84
CA ASP A 138 -42.00 22.42 10.49
C ASP A 138 -41.59 23.88 10.72
N ALA A 139 -40.27 24.18 10.82
CA ALA A 139 -39.79 25.55 10.98
C ALA A 139 -39.47 26.25 9.64
N GLU A 140 -39.50 25.56 8.49
CA GLU A 140 -39.15 26.14 7.17
C GLU A 140 -40.15 27.20 6.74
N VAL A 141 -39.68 28.34 6.30
CA VAL A 141 -40.51 29.49 5.91
C VAL A 141 -40.57 29.68 4.39
N ALA A 142 -39.47 29.76 3.71
CA ALA A 142 -39.41 30.13 2.28
C ALA A 142 -38.44 29.30 1.41
N GLY A 143 -37.75 28.32 1.98
CA GLY A 143 -36.81 27.46 1.26
C GLY A 143 -37.52 26.51 0.30
N ASN A 144 -36.80 26.15 -0.77
CA ASN A 144 -37.29 25.35 -1.88
C ASN A 144 -36.60 23.99 -1.97
N TYR A 145 -37.24 23.02 -2.62
CA TYR A 145 -36.67 21.74 -3.06
C TYR A 145 -36.14 20.85 -1.92
N SER A 146 -36.67 20.98 -0.71
CA SER A 146 -36.29 20.11 0.41
C SER A 146 -37.16 18.85 0.44
N THR A 147 -36.58 17.71 0.79
CA THR A 147 -37.28 16.45 1.04
C THR A 147 -37.04 16.02 2.49
N ALA A 148 -38.04 16.03 3.30
CA ALA A 148 -38.05 15.64 4.71
C ALA A 148 -39.03 14.48 4.93
N ILE A 149 -38.56 13.26 5.14
CA ILE A 149 -39.40 12.07 5.33
C ILE A 149 -39.02 11.39 6.64
N GLY A 150 -39.89 11.48 7.62
CA GLY A 150 -39.70 10.97 8.99
C GLY A 150 -40.14 11.96 10.04
N MET A 151 -40.46 11.48 11.23
CA MET A 151 -40.81 12.36 12.36
C MET A 151 -39.61 13.27 12.69
N GLY A 152 -39.79 14.58 12.67
CA GLY A 152 -38.78 15.58 12.96
C GLY A 152 -37.63 15.68 11.94
N ALA A 153 -37.79 15.14 10.74
CA ALA A 153 -36.80 15.34 9.70
C ALA A 153 -36.76 16.83 9.29
N LEU A 154 -35.54 17.44 9.27
CA LEU A 154 -35.29 18.87 8.98
C LEU A 154 -36.19 19.83 9.83
N THR A 155 -36.51 19.47 11.07
CA THR A 155 -37.45 20.23 11.89
C THR A 155 -36.97 21.66 12.18
N ALA A 156 -35.64 21.93 12.25
CA ALA A 156 -35.11 23.27 12.50
C ALA A 156 -34.78 24.05 11.22
N GLN A 157 -34.90 23.46 10.02
CA GLN A 157 -34.59 24.15 8.78
C GLN A 157 -35.44 25.40 8.61
N SER A 158 -34.80 26.54 8.39
CA SER A 158 -35.50 27.81 8.28
C SER A 158 -34.74 28.79 7.39
N GLN A 159 -35.22 28.94 6.18
CA GLN A 159 -34.71 29.95 5.23
C GLN A 159 -35.65 31.17 5.26
N SER A 160 -35.08 32.34 5.48
CA SER A 160 -35.85 33.60 5.52
C SER A 160 -36.13 34.23 4.14
N GLY A 161 -35.60 33.64 3.07
CA GLY A 161 -35.72 34.11 1.69
C GLY A 161 -35.93 32.97 0.70
N ASP A 162 -36.16 33.32 -0.56
CA ASP A 162 -36.30 32.37 -1.67
C ASP A 162 -34.94 31.72 -1.99
N VAL A 163 -34.65 30.61 -1.33
CA VAL A 163 -33.38 29.88 -1.42
C VAL A 163 -33.62 28.47 -1.91
N ASP A 164 -32.89 28.04 -2.91
CA ASP A 164 -32.88 26.66 -3.40
C ASP A 164 -32.01 25.80 -2.46
N VAL A 165 -32.63 25.13 -1.51
CA VAL A 165 -31.96 24.43 -0.39
C VAL A 165 -31.42 23.06 -0.78
N TYR A 166 -32.20 22.27 -1.53
CA TYR A 166 -31.88 20.90 -1.97
C TYR A 166 -31.45 19.93 -0.86
N ASN A 167 -31.93 20.10 0.38
CA ASN A 167 -31.70 19.12 1.43
C ASN A 167 -32.62 17.90 1.24
N THR A 168 -32.05 16.71 1.42
CA THR A 168 -32.80 15.46 1.47
C THR A 168 -32.55 14.78 2.80
N ALA A 169 -33.57 14.65 3.64
CA ALA A 169 -33.51 13.96 4.92
C ALA A 169 -34.60 12.87 5.01
N VAL A 170 -34.15 11.62 5.19
CA VAL A 170 -35.05 10.47 5.30
C VAL A 170 -34.72 9.66 6.55
N GLY A 171 -35.57 9.71 7.54
CA GLY A 171 -35.38 9.00 8.82
C GLY A 171 -35.89 9.81 10.03
N TYR A 172 -36.01 9.13 11.16
CA TYR A 172 -36.34 9.77 12.44
C TYR A 172 -35.25 10.77 12.81
N LEU A 173 -35.62 12.05 12.99
CA LEU A 173 -34.73 13.18 13.31
C LEU A 173 -33.53 13.33 12.36
N ALA A 174 -33.63 12.91 11.10
CA ALA A 174 -32.59 13.15 10.13
C ALA A 174 -32.45 14.66 9.87
N GLY A 175 -31.25 15.23 10.11
CA GLY A 175 -30.99 16.66 9.98
C GLY A 175 -31.80 17.54 10.89
N ALA A 176 -32.17 17.08 12.08
CA ALA A 176 -33.12 17.80 12.93
C ALA A 176 -32.67 19.21 13.32
N ALA A 177 -31.36 19.44 13.52
CA ALA A 177 -30.82 20.75 13.85
C ALA A 177 -30.41 21.61 12.64
N VAL A 178 -30.53 21.12 11.41
CA VAL A 178 -30.19 21.90 10.21
C VAL A 178 -31.02 23.18 10.18
N THR A 179 -30.35 24.32 10.15
CA THR A 179 -31.00 25.64 10.07
C THR A 179 -30.89 26.25 8.67
N THR A 180 -29.71 26.76 8.33
CA THR A 180 -29.42 27.42 7.04
C THR A 180 -28.59 26.59 6.09
N GLY A 181 -28.05 25.45 6.54
CA GLY A 181 -27.25 24.54 5.71
C GLY A 181 -28.00 24.02 4.48
N VAL A 182 -27.32 23.91 3.35
CA VAL A 182 -27.90 23.53 2.05
C VAL A 182 -27.23 22.32 1.43
N GLN A 183 -27.92 21.68 0.50
CA GLN A 183 -27.40 20.58 -0.35
C GLN A 183 -26.87 19.38 0.45
N ASN A 184 -27.51 19.06 1.57
CA ASN A 184 -27.19 17.89 2.38
C ASN A 184 -28.09 16.70 2.02
N THR A 185 -27.53 15.49 2.01
CA THR A 185 -28.24 14.22 1.86
C THR A 185 -28.08 13.41 3.15
N LEU A 186 -29.15 13.30 3.93
CA LEU A 186 -29.17 12.75 5.30
C LEU A 186 -30.17 11.60 5.37
N ILE A 187 -29.71 10.35 5.25
CA ILE A 187 -30.59 9.17 5.17
C ILE A 187 -30.28 8.20 6.31
N GLY A 188 -31.19 8.06 7.24
CA GLY A 188 -31.06 7.20 8.43
C GLY A 188 -31.56 7.88 9.68
N GLY A 189 -31.91 7.11 10.71
CA GLY A 189 -32.27 7.69 11.99
C GLY A 189 -31.12 8.50 12.59
N LEU A 190 -31.33 9.76 12.96
CA LEU A 190 -30.32 10.66 13.52
C LEU A 190 -29.12 10.89 12.58
N ALA A 191 -29.28 10.76 11.26
CA ALA A 191 -28.24 11.12 10.32
C ALA A 191 -28.09 12.63 10.25
N GLY A 192 -26.90 13.17 10.59
CA GLY A 192 -26.60 14.60 10.60
C GLY A 192 -27.53 15.43 11.48
N ASP A 193 -28.02 14.88 12.60
CA ASP A 193 -29.08 15.53 13.39
C ASP A 193 -28.60 16.79 14.10
N ASN A 194 -27.32 16.98 14.36
CA ASN A 194 -26.75 18.18 14.95
C ASN A 194 -26.16 19.20 13.94
N LEU A 195 -26.16 18.90 12.63
CA LEU A 195 -25.74 19.86 11.61
C LEU A 195 -26.60 21.14 11.71
N THR A 196 -25.97 22.30 11.62
CA THR A 196 -26.70 23.60 11.68
C THR A 196 -26.57 24.37 10.37
N ASP A 197 -25.43 25.01 10.12
CA ASP A 197 -25.12 25.81 8.92
C ASP A 197 -24.03 25.11 8.07
N ALA A 198 -24.14 23.81 7.94
CA ALA A 198 -23.18 22.97 7.22
C ALA A 198 -23.75 22.54 5.86
N ASP A 199 -22.91 22.58 4.82
CA ASP A 199 -23.30 22.37 3.44
C ASP A 199 -22.67 21.12 2.82
N TYR A 200 -23.29 20.60 1.77
CA TYR A 200 -22.71 19.58 0.88
C TYR A 200 -22.33 18.28 1.58
N ASN A 201 -23.01 17.91 2.67
CA ASN A 201 -22.73 16.66 3.36
C ASN A 201 -23.61 15.51 2.84
N THR A 202 -23.03 14.33 2.77
CA THR A 202 -23.74 13.09 2.50
C THR A 202 -23.61 12.18 3.72
N ALA A 203 -24.67 11.97 4.47
CA ALA A 203 -24.72 11.08 5.63
C ALA A 203 -25.80 9.99 5.39
N VAL A 204 -25.38 8.76 5.20
CA VAL A 204 -26.27 7.61 4.94
C VAL A 204 -26.00 6.51 5.96
N GLY A 205 -26.92 6.31 6.89
CA GLY A 205 -26.81 5.33 7.98
C GLY A 205 -27.27 5.89 9.31
N MET A 206 -27.59 4.99 10.25
CA MET A 206 -27.97 5.41 11.61
C MET A 206 -26.81 6.17 12.26
N GLN A 207 -27.09 7.40 12.74
CA GLN A 207 -26.11 8.28 13.38
C GLN A 207 -24.84 8.55 12.54
N ALA A 208 -24.93 8.48 11.22
CA ALA A 208 -23.86 8.97 10.36
C ALA A 208 -23.76 10.50 10.49
N LEU A 209 -22.54 11.03 10.73
CA LEU A 209 -22.26 12.46 10.91
C LEU A 209 -23.12 13.12 11.99
N ASN A 210 -23.37 12.40 13.09
CA ASN A 210 -24.37 12.78 14.08
C ASN A 210 -24.00 14.04 14.88
N ASN A 211 -22.76 14.17 15.35
CA ASN A 211 -22.36 15.23 16.28
C ASN A 211 -21.80 16.50 15.61
N ASP A 212 -21.65 16.52 14.30
CA ASP A 212 -21.07 17.67 13.59
C ASP A 212 -22.07 18.84 13.56
N THR A 213 -21.56 20.04 13.72
CA THR A 213 -22.38 21.26 13.69
C THR A 213 -22.14 22.14 12.46
N LEU A 214 -20.88 22.41 12.13
CA LEU A 214 -20.46 23.36 11.09
C LEU A 214 -19.49 22.77 10.06
N GLY A 215 -19.26 21.46 10.08
CA GLY A 215 -18.42 20.78 9.10
C GLY A 215 -19.16 20.53 7.79
N SER A 216 -18.58 21.00 6.70
CA SER A 216 -19.13 20.86 5.35
C SER A 216 -18.32 19.86 4.51
N THR A 217 -18.89 19.41 3.38
CA THR A 217 -18.22 18.59 2.36
C THR A 217 -17.76 17.22 2.84
N SER A 218 -18.43 16.62 3.82
CA SER A 218 -18.15 15.27 4.31
C SER A 218 -19.06 14.23 3.66
N THR A 219 -18.50 13.02 3.41
CA THR A 219 -19.26 11.85 2.97
C THR A 219 -19.15 10.76 4.02
N ALA A 220 -20.25 10.42 4.67
CA ALA A 220 -20.37 9.43 5.73
C ALA A 220 -21.42 8.37 5.35
N ILE A 221 -20.97 7.16 4.95
CA ILE A 221 -21.89 6.10 4.51
C ILE A 221 -21.68 4.84 5.37
N GLY A 222 -22.66 4.54 6.20
CA GLY A 222 -22.66 3.45 7.16
C GLY A 222 -23.10 3.89 8.55
N ALA A 223 -23.56 2.97 9.38
CA ALA A 223 -23.96 3.31 10.75
C ALA A 223 -22.74 3.79 11.57
N PHE A 224 -22.91 4.85 12.34
CA PHE A 224 -21.89 5.49 13.18
C PHE A 224 -20.65 6.01 12.44
N THR A 225 -20.73 6.22 11.14
CA THR A 225 -19.63 6.76 10.33
C THR A 225 -19.44 8.24 10.63
N LEU A 226 -18.19 8.69 10.89
CA LEU A 226 -17.86 10.08 11.29
C LEU A 226 -18.74 10.60 12.42
N ASN A 227 -19.19 9.72 13.31
CA ASN A 227 -20.21 10.06 14.34
C ASN A 227 -19.77 11.22 15.23
N ASN A 228 -18.50 11.27 15.64
CA ASN A 228 -17.97 12.28 16.56
C ASN A 228 -17.32 13.49 15.87
N GLN A 229 -17.40 13.58 14.52
CA GLN A 229 -16.92 14.78 13.83
C GLN A 229 -17.68 15.99 14.36
N ASN A 230 -16.95 17.06 14.73
CA ASN A 230 -17.56 18.27 15.24
C ASN A 230 -16.65 19.48 15.04
N PHE A 231 -16.97 20.30 14.05
CA PHE A 231 -16.32 21.57 13.82
C PHE A 231 -17.14 22.72 14.45
N THR A 232 -16.48 23.52 15.28
CA THR A 232 -17.08 24.69 15.95
C THR A 232 -17.00 25.99 15.14
N SER A 233 -16.43 25.91 13.94
CA SER A 233 -16.39 26.98 12.93
C SER A 233 -16.64 26.39 11.55
N ALA A 234 -17.17 27.18 10.62
CA ALA A 234 -17.40 26.75 9.25
C ALA A 234 -16.11 26.19 8.62
N THR A 235 -16.08 24.90 8.35
CA THR A 235 -14.89 24.16 7.90
C THR A 235 -15.26 23.17 6.81
N ASN A 236 -14.56 23.24 5.68
CA ASN A 236 -14.63 22.19 4.68
C ASN A 236 -13.77 21.02 5.14
N ALA A 237 -14.39 19.98 5.65
CA ALA A 237 -13.70 18.85 6.24
C ALA A 237 -13.07 17.89 5.20
N TYR A 238 -13.72 17.73 4.04
CA TYR A 238 -13.31 16.81 2.98
C TYR A 238 -13.05 15.37 3.46
N ASN A 239 -13.73 14.94 4.50
CA ASN A 239 -13.64 13.57 4.97
C ASN A 239 -14.57 12.66 4.15
N THR A 240 -14.05 11.53 3.70
CA THR A 240 -14.83 10.47 3.07
C THR A 240 -14.71 9.21 3.90
N ALA A 241 -15.79 8.76 4.49
CA ALA A 241 -15.83 7.55 5.30
C ALA A 241 -16.97 6.63 4.86
N VAL A 242 -16.66 5.37 4.61
CA VAL A 242 -17.61 4.35 4.14
C VAL A 242 -17.41 3.05 4.92
N GLY A 243 -18.40 2.63 5.68
CA GLY A 243 -18.37 1.40 6.47
C GLY A 243 -18.90 1.60 7.89
N TYR A 244 -19.20 0.51 8.59
CA TYR A 244 -19.62 0.55 9.99
C TYR A 244 -18.52 1.18 10.85
N SER A 245 -18.86 2.25 11.58
CA SER A 245 -17.94 2.99 12.46
C SER A 245 -16.64 3.46 11.78
N ALA A 246 -16.61 3.65 10.47
CA ALA A 246 -15.44 4.23 9.82
C ALA A 246 -15.26 5.68 10.29
N GLY A 247 -14.08 6.02 10.80
CA GLY A 247 -13.79 7.34 11.35
C GLY A 247 -14.64 7.74 12.55
N LEU A 248 -15.11 6.77 13.35
CA LEU A 248 -16.03 6.99 14.48
C LEU A 248 -15.62 8.16 15.37
N SER A 249 -14.34 8.22 15.73
CA SER A 249 -13.78 9.20 16.69
C SER A 249 -13.23 10.47 16.05
N VAL A 250 -13.30 10.61 14.72
CA VAL A 250 -12.83 11.84 14.06
C VAL A 250 -13.56 13.03 14.70
N SER A 251 -12.78 13.98 15.21
CA SER A 251 -13.34 15.21 15.81
C SER A 251 -13.12 16.42 14.90
N THR A 252 -11.87 16.83 14.72
CA THR A 252 -11.49 17.97 13.87
C THR A 252 -10.48 17.60 12.79
N GLY A 253 -10.19 16.29 12.60
CA GLY A 253 -9.37 15.81 11.50
C GLY A 253 -10.03 16.05 10.13
N THR A 254 -9.25 16.44 9.13
CA THR A 254 -9.72 16.78 7.78
C THR A 254 -9.04 15.94 6.72
N GLN A 255 -9.63 15.90 5.50
CA GLN A 255 -9.00 15.30 4.33
C GLN A 255 -8.68 13.80 4.51
N ASN A 256 -9.47 13.08 5.31
CA ASN A 256 -9.28 11.66 5.51
C ASN A 256 -10.19 10.85 4.57
N THR A 257 -9.65 9.78 4.00
CA THR A 257 -10.40 8.77 3.23
C THR A 257 -10.37 7.45 4.01
N LEU A 258 -11.50 7.05 4.57
CA LEU A 258 -11.65 5.94 5.54
C LEU A 258 -12.68 4.94 5.02
N ILE A 259 -12.26 3.86 4.39
CA ILE A 259 -13.16 2.90 3.73
C ILE A 259 -12.98 1.50 4.34
N GLY A 260 -14.02 0.97 4.92
CA GLY A 260 -14.04 -0.33 5.59
C GLY A 260 -14.59 -0.24 7.01
N GLY A 261 -15.11 -1.36 7.53
CA GLY A 261 -15.55 -1.41 8.92
C GLY A 261 -14.40 -1.10 9.88
N LEU A 262 -14.61 -0.20 10.84
CA LEU A 262 -13.60 0.21 11.83
C LEU A 262 -12.30 0.74 11.18
N SER A 263 -12.40 1.33 9.99
CA SER A 263 -11.28 1.98 9.32
C SER A 263 -11.03 3.34 9.94
N GLY A 264 -9.84 3.58 10.52
CA GLY A 264 -9.48 4.83 11.15
C GLY A 264 -10.40 5.25 12.30
N ASP A 265 -11.02 4.31 13.00
CA ASP A 265 -12.07 4.56 13.98
C ASP A 265 -11.62 5.30 15.24
N ALA A 266 -10.32 5.27 15.57
CA ALA A 266 -9.75 6.04 16.67
C ALA A 266 -9.17 7.42 16.27
N ILE A 267 -9.13 7.77 14.99
CA ILE A 267 -8.60 9.07 14.54
C ILE A 267 -9.42 10.19 15.22
N THR A 268 -8.72 11.16 15.79
CA THR A 268 -9.33 12.36 16.38
C THR A 268 -9.02 13.61 15.57
N THR A 269 -7.78 14.08 15.60
CA THR A 269 -7.31 15.29 14.90
C THR A 269 -6.37 14.99 13.72
N GLY A 270 -6.02 13.72 13.49
CA GLY A 270 -5.20 13.32 12.35
C GLY A 270 -5.86 13.69 11.01
N HIS A 271 -5.06 14.16 10.07
CA HIS A 271 -5.51 14.62 8.75
C HIS A 271 -4.72 13.98 7.59
N ASP A 272 -5.23 14.09 6.36
CA ASP A 272 -4.57 13.56 5.16
C ASP A 272 -4.24 12.05 5.23
N ASN A 273 -5.09 11.27 5.88
CA ASN A 273 -4.91 9.81 5.96
C ASN A 273 -5.79 9.09 4.93
N VAL A 274 -5.22 8.07 4.30
CA VAL A 274 -5.94 7.12 3.46
C VAL A 274 -5.97 5.77 4.16
N SER A 275 -7.15 5.28 4.51
CA SER A 275 -7.36 4.00 5.15
C SER A 275 -8.40 3.18 4.38
N LEU A 276 -7.98 2.06 3.81
CA LEU A 276 -8.85 1.17 3.04
C LEU A 276 -8.71 -0.27 3.54
N GLY A 277 -9.69 -0.76 4.28
CA GLY A 277 -9.73 -2.12 4.80
C GLY A 277 -10.30 -2.22 6.20
N TYR A 278 -10.75 -3.42 6.57
CA TYR A 278 -11.22 -3.70 7.92
C TYR A 278 -10.08 -3.51 8.94
N HIS A 279 -10.31 -2.67 9.97
CA HIS A 279 -9.32 -2.28 10.98
C HIS A 279 -8.01 -1.68 10.42
N ALA A 280 -8.00 -1.13 9.21
CA ALA A 280 -6.87 -0.34 8.75
C ALA A 280 -6.79 0.96 9.55
N LEU A 281 -5.60 1.33 10.04
CA LEU A 281 -5.31 2.56 10.80
C LEU A 281 -6.19 2.74 12.06
N SER A 282 -6.67 1.63 12.67
CA SER A 282 -7.72 1.69 13.69
C SER A 282 -7.28 2.27 15.03
N ALA A 283 -5.98 2.23 15.37
CA ALA A 283 -5.48 2.86 16.61
C ALA A 283 -4.89 4.26 16.40
N ASN A 284 -4.91 4.79 15.18
CA ASN A 284 -4.36 6.12 14.89
C ASN A 284 -5.20 7.19 15.56
N THR A 285 -4.55 8.09 16.29
CA THR A 285 -5.26 9.19 16.98
C THR A 285 -5.00 10.55 16.34
N THR A 286 -3.76 11.00 16.34
CA THR A 286 -3.37 12.33 15.89
C THR A 286 -2.44 12.33 14.68
N ALA A 287 -1.96 11.15 14.27
CA ALA A 287 -1.01 11.04 13.18
C ALA A 287 -1.64 11.34 11.82
N SER A 288 -0.86 11.93 10.93
CA SER A 288 -1.28 12.43 9.63
C SER A 288 -0.43 11.88 8.49
N ASN A 289 -0.92 12.04 7.27
CA ASN A 289 -0.19 11.66 6.05
C ASN A 289 0.11 10.15 5.95
N ASN A 290 -0.72 9.29 6.53
CA ASN A 290 -0.54 7.84 6.44
C ASN A 290 -1.44 7.24 5.35
N THR A 291 -0.89 6.27 4.62
CA THR A 291 -1.64 5.44 3.66
C THR A 291 -1.66 4.01 4.16
N ALA A 292 -2.82 3.48 4.51
CA ALA A 292 -3.05 2.13 5.00
C ALA A 292 -4.07 1.41 4.13
N ILE A 293 -3.63 0.50 3.28
CA ILE A 293 -4.48 -0.25 2.35
C ILE A 293 -4.34 -1.75 2.63
N GLY A 294 -5.39 -2.37 3.12
CA GLY A 294 -5.45 -3.78 3.47
C GLY A 294 -5.97 -4.00 4.88
N ARG A 295 -6.51 -5.21 5.13
CA ARG A 295 -6.98 -5.58 6.47
C ARG A 295 -5.85 -5.46 7.49
N GLY A 296 -6.05 -4.64 8.53
CA GLY A 296 -5.08 -4.45 9.60
C GLY A 296 -3.78 -3.76 9.18
N ALA A 297 -3.72 -3.07 8.04
CA ALA A 297 -2.57 -2.25 7.70
C ALA A 297 -2.45 -1.07 8.68
N LEU A 298 -1.24 -0.83 9.24
CA LEU A 298 -0.99 0.20 10.27
C LEU A 298 -1.95 0.12 11.47
N GLN A 299 -2.37 -1.08 11.85
CA GLN A 299 -3.46 -1.29 12.80
C GLN A 299 -3.26 -0.59 14.13
N ILE A 300 -2.07 -0.72 14.74
CA ILE A 300 -1.80 -0.14 16.07
C ILE A 300 -0.96 1.14 16.03
N ASN A 301 -0.83 1.77 14.85
CA ASN A 301 -0.15 3.07 14.74
C ASN A 301 -0.91 4.12 15.57
N THR A 302 -0.20 4.83 16.43
CA THR A 302 -0.80 5.90 17.25
C THR A 302 -0.40 7.29 16.80
N THR A 303 0.91 7.56 16.71
CA THR A 303 1.45 8.88 16.38
C THR A 303 2.47 8.88 15.23
N GLY A 304 2.78 7.72 14.64
CA GLY A 304 3.66 7.64 13.47
C GLY A 304 3.05 8.29 12.23
N THR A 305 3.78 9.18 11.56
CA THR A 305 3.32 9.97 10.42
C THR A 305 4.04 9.61 9.12
N GLY A 306 3.41 9.88 7.98
CA GLY A 306 4.05 9.70 6.68
C GLY A 306 4.37 8.24 6.32
N ASN A 307 3.65 7.27 6.87
CA ASN A 307 3.85 5.86 6.58
C ASN A 307 2.95 5.41 5.41
N THR A 308 3.49 4.53 4.57
CA THR A 308 2.74 3.85 3.51
C THR A 308 2.72 2.35 3.79
N ALA A 309 1.55 1.79 4.04
CA ALA A 309 1.32 0.38 4.28
C ALA A 309 0.28 -0.17 3.29
N VAL A 310 0.70 -1.04 2.40
CA VAL A 310 -0.18 -1.67 1.40
C VAL A 310 -0.04 -3.19 1.48
N GLY A 311 -1.06 -3.84 1.98
CA GLY A 311 -1.11 -5.28 2.17
C GLY A 311 -1.75 -5.67 3.49
N LYS A 312 -2.25 -6.91 3.59
CA LYS A 312 -2.75 -7.44 4.86
C LYS A 312 -1.65 -7.40 5.92
N SER A 313 -1.93 -6.77 7.07
CA SER A 313 -0.99 -6.65 8.19
C SER A 313 0.37 -6.03 7.79
N ALA A 314 0.42 -5.14 6.81
CA ALA A 314 1.59 -4.34 6.55
C ALA A 314 1.74 -3.28 7.65
N LEU A 315 2.93 -3.16 8.26
CA LEU A 315 3.21 -2.23 9.38
C LEU A 315 2.20 -2.34 10.55
N ASP A 316 1.57 -3.50 10.76
CA ASP A 316 0.48 -3.62 11.73
C ASP A 316 0.90 -3.40 13.18
N ALA A 317 2.15 -3.69 13.54
CA ALA A 317 2.70 -3.45 14.86
C ALA A 317 3.45 -2.11 15.03
N ASN A 318 3.43 -1.24 14.01
CA ASN A 318 4.02 0.10 14.13
C ASN A 318 3.20 0.97 15.11
N THR A 319 3.87 1.61 16.05
CA THR A 319 3.18 2.52 17.00
C THR A 319 3.51 3.98 16.77
N THR A 320 4.78 4.34 16.72
CA THR A 320 5.24 5.74 16.69
C THR A 320 6.23 6.06 15.57
N ALA A 321 6.76 5.03 14.88
CA ALA A 321 7.74 5.24 13.82
C ALA A 321 7.09 5.88 12.58
N SER A 322 7.86 6.74 11.89
CA SER A 322 7.39 7.55 10.78
C SER A 322 8.20 7.29 9.51
N TYR A 323 7.64 7.68 8.36
CA TYR A 323 8.31 7.64 7.06
C TYR A 323 8.76 6.24 6.62
N ASN A 324 7.97 5.22 6.95
CA ASN A 324 8.21 3.84 6.52
C ASN A 324 7.31 3.48 5.33
N THR A 325 7.85 2.74 4.40
CA THR A 325 7.11 2.17 3.26
C THR A 325 7.09 0.66 3.37
N ALA A 326 5.91 0.08 3.49
CA ALA A 326 5.67 -1.36 3.53
C ALA A 326 4.63 -1.77 2.50
N VAL A 327 5.02 -2.55 1.50
CA VAL A 327 4.13 -3.03 0.44
C VAL A 327 4.25 -4.54 0.34
N GLY A 328 3.20 -5.24 0.70
CA GLY A 328 3.13 -6.70 0.75
C GLY A 328 2.48 -7.21 2.03
N ALA A 329 1.92 -8.42 1.99
CA ALA A 329 1.34 -9.00 3.19
C ALA A 329 2.44 -9.24 4.25
N SER A 330 2.18 -8.81 5.48
CA SER A 330 3.10 -8.89 6.63
C SER A 330 4.48 -8.25 6.37
N SER A 331 4.58 -7.27 5.47
CA SER A 331 5.80 -6.49 5.31
C SER A 331 5.97 -5.54 6.51
N LEU A 332 7.19 -5.51 7.10
CA LEU A 332 7.55 -4.69 8.26
C LEU A 332 6.52 -4.80 9.42
N SER A 333 6.02 -6.01 9.66
CA SER A 333 4.96 -6.26 10.65
C SER A 333 5.45 -6.39 12.10
N GLY A 334 6.76 -6.42 12.35
CA GLY A 334 7.34 -6.38 13.69
C GLY A 334 7.12 -5.04 14.40
N VAL A 335 7.36 -5.01 15.71
CA VAL A 335 7.28 -3.79 16.53
C VAL A 335 8.40 -2.82 16.11
N ASN A 336 8.12 -2.02 15.10
CA ASN A 336 9.11 -1.10 14.53
C ASN A 336 9.16 0.22 15.34
N THR A 337 10.35 0.56 15.82
CA THR A 337 10.59 1.83 16.56
C THR A 337 11.39 2.84 15.74
N ASN A 338 11.89 2.49 14.56
CA ASN A 338 12.73 3.33 13.72
C ASN A 338 12.07 3.75 12.41
N THR A 339 12.64 4.76 11.80
CA THR A 339 12.14 5.44 10.61
C THR A 339 12.93 5.09 9.35
N TYR A 340 12.39 5.46 8.18
CA TYR A 340 13.03 5.37 6.87
C TYR A 340 13.31 3.95 6.38
N HIS A 341 12.38 3.03 6.66
CA HIS A 341 12.42 1.68 6.07
C HIS A 341 11.68 1.63 4.74
N VAL A 342 12.21 0.81 3.84
CA VAL A 342 11.51 0.38 2.63
C VAL A 342 11.41 -1.14 2.65
N ALA A 343 10.21 -1.67 2.77
CA ALA A 343 9.92 -3.10 2.76
C ALA A 343 8.88 -3.43 1.68
N VAL A 344 9.31 -3.99 0.56
CA VAL A 344 8.44 -4.33 -0.55
C VAL A 344 8.56 -5.83 -0.85
N GLY A 345 7.50 -6.57 -0.61
CA GLY A 345 7.42 -8.00 -0.78
C GLY A 345 6.72 -8.69 0.40
N TYR A 346 6.26 -9.92 0.16
CA TYR A 346 5.70 -10.77 1.22
C TYR A 346 6.73 -10.98 2.34
N GLN A 347 6.38 -10.63 3.58
CA GLN A 347 7.23 -10.74 4.78
C GLN A 347 8.61 -10.06 4.66
N ALA A 348 8.77 -9.05 3.80
CA ALA A 348 9.98 -8.24 3.77
C ALA A 348 10.12 -7.47 5.09
N LEU A 349 11.30 -7.55 5.76
CA LEU A 349 11.57 -6.95 7.07
C LEU A 349 10.56 -7.33 8.18
N GLU A 350 9.94 -8.49 8.10
CA GLU A 350 8.86 -8.92 9.01
C GLU A 350 9.22 -8.77 10.49
N ALA A 351 10.41 -9.19 10.90
CA ALA A 351 10.82 -9.26 12.31
C ALA A 351 11.55 -8.00 12.82
N ASN A 352 11.61 -6.90 12.04
CA ASN A 352 12.38 -5.72 12.44
C ASN A 352 11.79 -5.06 13.68
N THR A 353 12.66 -4.80 14.68
CA THR A 353 12.25 -4.16 15.94
C THR A 353 12.89 -2.78 16.13
N SER A 354 14.22 -2.72 16.13
CA SER A 354 14.97 -1.47 16.37
C SER A 354 16.10 -1.22 15.36
N GLY A 355 16.23 -2.08 14.33
CA GLY A 355 17.13 -1.80 13.19
C GLY A 355 16.61 -0.61 12.38
N GLY A 356 17.48 0.37 12.05
CA GLY A 356 17.10 1.57 11.29
C GLY A 356 17.57 1.55 9.84
N GLN A 357 16.90 2.30 8.97
CA GLN A 357 17.34 2.61 7.60
C GLN A 357 17.62 1.36 6.74
N ASN A 358 16.76 0.35 6.81
CA ASN A 358 16.88 -0.86 6.01
C ASN A 358 16.00 -0.77 4.75
N THR A 359 16.51 -1.30 3.64
CA THR A 359 15.78 -1.45 2.39
C THR A 359 15.67 -2.93 2.04
N ALA A 360 14.46 -3.45 2.00
CA ALA A 360 14.14 -4.82 1.61
C ALA A 360 13.19 -4.81 0.41
N LEU A 361 13.64 -5.32 -0.71
CA LEU A 361 12.86 -5.42 -1.94
C LEU A 361 12.88 -6.87 -2.44
N GLY A 362 11.84 -7.61 -2.19
CA GLY A 362 11.70 -9.02 -2.52
C GLY A 362 10.98 -9.82 -1.44
N GLY A 363 10.38 -10.95 -1.82
CA GLY A 363 9.76 -11.85 -0.84
C GLY A 363 10.76 -12.33 0.20
N GLU A 364 10.43 -12.17 1.46
CA GLU A 364 11.25 -12.54 2.63
C GLU A 364 12.66 -11.91 2.67
N ALA A 365 12.91 -10.82 1.92
CA ALA A 365 14.15 -10.06 2.06
C ALA A 365 14.26 -9.48 3.48
N LEU A 366 15.42 -9.64 4.14
CA LEU A 366 15.67 -9.19 5.53
C LEU A 366 14.61 -9.67 6.55
N LYS A 367 13.97 -10.80 6.30
CA LYS A 367 12.82 -11.26 7.08
C LYS A 367 13.08 -11.33 8.59
N THR A 368 14.22 -11.89 9.00
CA THR A 368 14.54 -12.10 10.43
C THR A 368 15.34 -10.96 11.05
N ASN A 369 15.55 -9.86 10.33
CA ASN A 369 16.29 -8.73 10.86
C ASN A 369 15.59 -8.15 12.10
N THR A 370 16.29 -8.08 13.22
CA THR A 370 15.74 -7.51 14.46
C THR A 370 16.33 -6.14 14.75
N THR A 371 17.65 -6.02 14.85
CA THR A 371 18.36 -4.80 15.25
C THR A 371 19.40 -4.33 14.24
N GLY A 372 19.66 -5.11 13.17
CA GLY A 372 20.59 -4.73 12.11
C GLY A 372 20.13 -3.47 11.36
N SER A 373 21.04 -2.54 11.12
CA SER A 373 20.76 -1.26 10.49
C SER A 373 21.54 -1.08 9.18
N ASN A 374 21.06 -0.18 8.33
CA ASN A 374 21.70 0.19 7.07
C ASN A 374 21.91 -0.99 6.11
N ASN A 375 21.03 -1.96 6.11
CA ASN A 375 21.10 -3.10 5.19
C ASN A 375 20.24 -2.83 3.94
N ILE A 376 20.76 -3.26 2.79
CA ILE A 376 20.06 -3.25 1.51
C ILE A 376 19.92 -4.69 1.04
N GLY A 377 18.72 -5.23 1.01
CA GLY A 377 18.37 -6.55 0.49
C GLY A 377 17.44 -6.44 -0.71
N VAL A 378 17.92 -6.73 -1.90
CA VAL A 378 17.14 -6.69 -3.14
C VAL A 378 17.17 -8.08 -3.80
N GLY A 379 16.05 -8.76 -3.79
CA GLY A 379 15.90 -10.11 -4.33
C GLY A 379 15.14 -11.02 -3.36
N PHE A 380 14.62 -12.13 -3.89
CA PHE A 380 13.99 -13.17 -3.08
C PHE A 380 15.04 -13.77 -2.13
N TYR A 381 14.74 -13.79 -0.82
CA TYR A 381 15.62 -14.28 0.24
C TYR A 381 16.95 -13.52 0.40
N ALA A 382 17.11 -12.31 -0.14
CA ALA A 382 18.29 -11.51 0.12
C ALA A 382 18.37 -11.13 1.62
N LEU A 383 19.51 -11.45 2.28
CA LEU A 383 19.75 -11.23 3.73
C LEU A 383 18.66 -11.85 4.64
N ARG A 384 18.00 -12.93 4.20
CA ARG A 384 16.82 -13.47 4.88
C ARG A 384 17.04 -13.77 6.36
N LEU A 385 18.17 -14.41 6.72
CA LEU A 385 18.46 -14.86 8.09
C LEU A 385 19.25 -13.82 8.92
N THR A 386 19.49 -12.62 8.39
CA THR A 386 20.16 -11.56 9.14
C THR A 386 19.33 -11.21 10.39
N THR A 387 20.00 -11.12 11.54
CA THR A 387 19.39 -10.71 12.81
C THR A 387 19.91 -9.37 13.31
N THR A 388 21.22 -9.26 13.53
CA THR A 388 21.86 -8.06 14.09
C THR A 388 22.95 -7.47 13.20
N GLY A 389 23.32 -8.16 12.10
CA GLY A 389 24.32 -7.67 11.14
C GLY A 389 23.87 -6.37 10.47
N GLY A 390 24.78 -5.39 10.35
CA GLY A 390 24.50 -4.09 9.75
C GLY A 390 25.43 -3.74 8.58
N ASN A 391 25.06 -2.70 7.83
CA ASN A 391 25.84 -2.19 6.70
C ASN A 391 26.11 -3.23 5.58
N ASN A 392 25.19 -4.14 5.34
CA ASN A 392 25.31 -5.14 4.29
C ASN A 392 24.52 -4.72 3.04
N VAL A 393 25.08 -5.01 1.88
CA VAL A 393 24.42 -4.85 0.57
C VAL A 393 24.28 -6.22 -0.08
N ALA A 394 23.06 -6.67 -0.30
CA ALA A 394 22.74 -7.91 -0.99
C ALA A 394 21.80 -7.63 -2.16
N VAL A 395 22.26 -7.86 -3.39
CA VAL A 395 21.45 -7.68 -4.61
C VAL A 395 21.48 -8.97 -5.41
N GLY A 396 20.39 -9.68 -5.43
CA GLY A 396 20.23 -10.97 -6.11
C GLY A 396 19.45 -11.96 -5.24
N ASN A 397 18.77 -12.91 -5.89
CA ASN A 397 18.09 -13.97 -5.15
C ASN A 397 19.12 -14.78 -4.36
N TYR A 398 18.82 -15.06 -3.07
CA TYR A 398 19.70 -15.78 -2.13
C TYR A 398 21.06 -15.09 -1.86
N ALA A 399 21.26 -13.82 -2.22
CA ALA A 399 22.47 -13.09 -1.83
C ALA A 399 22.50 -12.90 -0.32
N LEU A 400 23.61 -13.29 0.34
CA LEU A 400 23.78 -13.25 1.83
C LEU A 400 22.62 -13.92 2.59
N ASP A 401 22.00 -14.94 2.02
CA ASP A 401 20.82 -15.58 2.61
C ASP A 401 21.04 -16.08 4.05
N ALA A 402 22.18 -16.76 4.29
CA ALA A 402 22.51 -17.32 5.60
C ALA A 402 23.16 -16.33 6.58
N ASN A 403 23.36 -15.08 6.19
CA ASN A 403 23.99 -14.06 7.06
C ASN A 403 23.19 -13.88 8.34
N THR A 404 23.85 -13.96 9.50
CA THR A 404 23.18 -13.77 10.78
C THR A 404 23.60 -12.49 11.48
N THR A 405 24.85 -12.39 11.87
CA THR A 405 25.39 -11.28 12.65
C THR A 405 26.49 -10.50 11.93
N ALA A 406 26.89 -10.96 10.75
CA ALA A 406 27.98 -10.35 10.00
C ALA A 406 27.60 -8.98 9.43
N SER A 407 28.59 -8.11 9.36
CA SER A 407 28.43 -6.72 8.94
C SER A 407 29.42 -6.32 7.85
N ASN A 408 29.13 -5.25 7.14
CA ASN A 408 29.99 -4.64 6.13
C ASN A 408 30.29 -5.56 4.93
N ASN A 409 29.33 -6.41 4.54
CA ASN A 409 29.47 -7.26 3.37
C ASN A 409 28.73 -6.68 2.16
N THR A 410 29.31 -6.82 0.99
CA THR A 410 28.66 -6.51 -0.30
C THR A 410 28.55 -7.78 -1.13
N ALA A 411 27.36 -8.19 -1.48
CA ALA A 411 27.06 -9.36 -2.29
C ALA A 411 26.11 -9.01 -3.43
N ILE A 412 26.58 -9.12 -4.67
CA ILE A 412 25.78 -8.82 -5.86
C ILE A 412 25.83 -10.01 -6.82
N GLY A 413 24.69 -10.63 -7.03
CA GLY A 413 24.55 -11.82 -7.88
C GLY A 413 23.70 -12.90 -7.21
N HIS A 414 23.18 -13.84 -8.00
CA HIS A 414 22.45 -14.99 -7.48
C HIS A 414 23.36 -15.81 -6.55
N ALA A 415 22.90 -16.08 -5.34
CA ALA A 415 23.61 -16.82 -4.29
C ALA A 415 25.04 -16.31 -3.99
N SER A 416 25.33 -15.05 -4.29
CA SER A 416 26.60 -14.42 -3.91
C SER A 416 26.70 -14.35 -2.39
N LEU A 417 27.82 -14.87 -1.80
CA LEU A 417 27.98 -14.99 -0.34
C LEU A 417 26.82 -15.72 0.35
N GLY A 418 26.14 -16.64 -0.35
CA GLY A 418 24.88 -17.24 0.12
C GLY A 418 24.98 -17.97 1.45
N ALA A 419 26.08 -18.65 1.74
CA ALA A 419 26.30 -19.41 2.98
C ALA A 419 26.98 -18.61 4.11
N ASN A 420 27.31 -17.32 3.90
CA ASN A 420 28.01 -16.51 4.91
C ASN A 420 27.18 -16.39 6.18
N THR A 421 27.76 -16.70 7.34
CA THR A 421 27.10 -16.58 8.64
C THR A 421 27.65 -15.41 9.46
N THR A 422 28.96 -15.38 9.68
CA THR A 422 29.65 -14.41 10.55
C THR A 422 30.84 -13.71 9.90
N GLY A 423 31.19 -14.04 8.65
CA GLY A 423 32.31 -13.40 7.92
C GLY A 423 31.97 -11.93 7.60
N THR A 424 32.90 -11.03 7.88
CA THR A 424 32.71 -9.58 7.73
C THR A 424 33.64 -8.99 6.64
N GLN A 425 33.27 -7.81 6.13
CA GLN A 425 34.10 -7.04 5.20
C GLN A 425 34.41 -7.79 3.90
N ASN A 426 33.51 -8.66 3.44
CA ASN A 426 33.67 -9.37 2.19
C ASN A 426 32.93 -8.62 1.05
N THR A 427 33.58 -8.57 -0.11
CA THR A 427 32.99 -8.04 -1.34
C THR A 427 32.88 -9.15 -2.38
N SER A 428 31.66 -9.44 -2.79
CA SER A 428 31.33 -10.49 -3.75
C SER A 428 30.45 -9.95 -4.87
N LEU A 429 30.94 -9.97 -6.10
CA LEU A 429 30.20 -9.55 -7.28
C LEU A 429 30.25 -10.62 -8.38
N GLY A 430 29.16 -11.32 -8.55
CA GLY A 430 29.02 -12.41 -9.52
C GLY A 430 28.09 -13.49 -9.00
N SER A 431 27.41 -14.18 -9.91
CA SER A 431 26.63 -15.35 -9.52
C SER A 431 27.55 -16.43 -8.95
N LEU A 432 27.17 -17.05 -7.84
CA LEU A 432 27.93 -18.10 -7.14
C LEU A 432 29.35 -17.67 -6.75
N SER A 433 29.62 -16.39 -6.57
CA SER A 433 30.90 -15.93 -6.01
C SER A 433 30.85 -16.04 -4.48
N LEU A 434 31.89 -16.62 -3.85
CA LEU A 434 31.93 -16.86 -2.39
C LEU A 434 30.68 -17.60 -1.84
N ASP A 435 30.04 -18.43 -2.65
CA ASP A 435 28.74 -19.03 -2.27
C ASP A 435 28.82 -20.05 -1.11
N ALA A 436 29.97 -20.78 -0.98
CA ALA A 436 30.22 -21.68 0.15
C ALA A 436 30.83 -21.00 1.40
N HIS A 437 31.10 -19.69 1.34
CA HIS A 437 31.81 -18.96 2.39
C HIS A 437 30.99 -18.84 3.68
N THR A 438 31.61 -19.10 4.83
CA THR A 438 30.91 -19.08 6.14
C THR A 438 31.44 -18.03 7.13
N THR A 439 32.73 -17.96 7.38
CA THR A 439 33.28 -17.17 8.51
C THR A 439 34.51 -16.32 8.20
N GLY A 440 35.15 -16.45 7.02
CA GLY A 440 36.34 -15.66 6.67
C GLY A 440 36.02 -14.18 6.47
N ASN A 441 37.00 -13.32 6.63
CA ASN A 441 36.85 -11.88 6.49
C ASN A 441 37.71 -11.32 5.35
N GLU A 442 37.37 -10.11 4.91
CA GLU A 442 38.25 -9.32 4.03
C GLU A 442 38.57 -10.03 2.68
N ASN A 443 37.62 -10.77 2.13
CA ASN A 443 37.76 -11.35 0.82
C ASN A 443 37.11 -10.48 -0.26
N THR A 444 37.75 -10.38 -1.42
CA THR A 444 37.20 -9.74 -2.62
C THR A 444 37.07 -10.76 -3.74
N ALA A 445 35.84 -11.00 -4.18
CA ALA A 445 35.53 -11.94 -5.28
C ALA A 445 34.70 -11.22 -6.35
N LEU A 446 35.28 -11.07 -7.53
CA LEU A 446 34.66 -10.41 -8.67
C LEU A 446 34.66 -11.34 -9.89
N GLY A 447 33.53 -11.89 -10.23
CA GLY A 447 33.32 -12.79 -11.36
C GLY A 447 32.47 -14.00 -11.01
N TYR A 448 31.92 -14.65 -12.03
CA TYR A 448 31.17 -15.90 -11.86
C TYR A 448 32.03 -16.97 -11.17
N GLY A 449 31.53 -17.53 -10.06
CA GLY A 449 32.20 -18.62 -9.34
C GLY A 449 33.57 -18.27 -8.78
N SER A 450 33.93 -16.99 -8.65
CA SER A 450 35.19 -16.60 -7.99
C SER A 450 35.14 -16.95 -6.51
N LEU A 451 36.20 -17.61 -5.97
CA LEU A 451 36.25 -18.07 -4.57
C LEU A 451 35.07 -18.95 -4.14
N SER A 452 34.41 -19.65 -5.08
CA SER A 452 33.16 -20.37 -4.79
C SER A 452 33.33 -21.42 -3.67
N ALA A 453 34.41 -22.21 -3.65
CA ALA A 453 34.64 -23.21 -2.63
C ALA A 453 35.24 -22.68 -1.31
N ASN A 454 35.47 -21.36 -1.19
CA ASN A 454 36.06 -20.78 0.02
C ASN A 454 35.11 -20.92 1.20
N THR A 455 35.54 -21.57 2.27
CA THR A 455 34.72 -21.75 3.46
C THR A 455 35.07 -20.79 4.60
N THR A 456 36.34 -20.77 5.00
CA THR A 456 36.79 -20.01 6.18
C THR A 456 38.00 -19.12 5.91
N ALA A 457 38.56 -19.15 4.70
CA ALA A 457 39.77 -18.38 4.38
C ALA A 457 39.47 -16.87 4.33
N ALA A 458 40.51 -16.10 4.63
CA ALA A 458 40.44 -14.65 4.72
C ALA A 458 41.50 -13.98 3.82
N ASN A 459 41.34 -12.69 3.57
CA ASN A 459 42.31 -11.85 2.88
C ASN A 459 42.62 -12.29 1.43
N ASN A 460 41.68 -12.90 0.73
CA ASN A 460 41.88 -13.30 -0.66
C ASN A 460 41.24 -12.27 -1.61
N THR A 461 41.94 -12.03 -2.73
CA THR A 461 41.42 -11.22 -3.84
C THR A 461 41.33 -12.11 -5.10
N ALA A 462 40.12 -12.32 -5.60
CA ALA A 462 39.84 -13.07 -6.82
C ALA A 462 39.06 -12.22 -7.82
N VAL A 463 39.65 -11.86 -8.93
CA VAL A 463 39.05 -11.08 -9.99
C VAL A 463 39.09 -11.85 -11.30
N GLY A 464 37.96 -12.30 -11.78
CA GLY A 464 37.84 -13.09 -13.00
C GLY A 464 36.93 -14.30 -12.82
N SER A 465 36.33 -14.77 -13.91
CA SER A 465 35.49 -15.98 -13.87
C SER A 465 36.31 -17.16 -13.35
N THR A 466 35.80 -17.81 -12.31
CA THR A 466 36.40 -18.99 -11.65
C THR A 466 37.85 -18.79 -11.14
N ALA A 467 38.23 -17.55 -10.84
CA ALA A 467 39.48 -17.27 -10.12
C ALA A 467 39.39 -17.83 -8.69
N LEU A 468 40.44 -18.54 -8.22
CA LEU A 468 40.48 -19.22 -6.90
C LEU A 468 39.29 -20.15 -6.65
N LEU A 469 38.73 -20.78 -7.68
CA LEU A 469 37.48 -21.54 -7.58
C LEU A 469 37.50 -22.58 -6.45
N THR A 470 38.56 -23.38 -6.33
CA THR A 470 38.62 -24.52 -5.39
C THR A 470 39.27 -24.18 -4.05
N ASN A 471 39.59 -22.92 -3.79
CA ASN A 471 40.23 -22.52 -2.54
C ASN A 471 39.26 -22.75 -1.37
N THR A 472 39.68 -23.52 -0.38
CA THR A 472 38.88 -23.78 0.82
C THR A 472 39.39 -23.00 2.02
N THR A 473 40.68 -23.11 2.34
CA THR A 473 41.28 -22.52 3.56
C THR A 473 42.57 -21.70 3.28
N GLY A 474 43.01 -21.60 2.03
CA GLY A 474 44.20 -20.79 1.66
C GLY A 474 43.91 -19.29 1.84
N THR A 475 44.86 -18.58 2.47
CA THR A 475 44.71 -17.15 2.80
C THR A 475 45.67 -16.26 2.06
N ALA A 476 45.39 -14.98 1.99
CA ALA A 476 46.27 -13.96 1.43
C ALA A 476 46.72 -14.24 -0.03
N ASN A 477 45.84 -14.77 -0.84
CA ASN A 477 46.07 -14.99 -2.26
C ASN A 477 45.50 -13.84 -3.10
N VAL A 478 46.21 -13.49 -4.18
CA VAL A 478 45.76 -12.56 -5.21
C VAL A 478 45.65 -13.31 -6.53
N ALA A 479 44.44 -13.42 -7.08
CA ALA A 479 44.17 -14.05 -8.36
C ALA A 479 43.42 -13.09 -9.28
N VAL A 480 44.06 -12.58 -10.31
CA VAL A 480 43.46 -11.66 -11.27
C VAL A 480 43.55 -12.26 -12.67
N GLY A 481 42.46 -12.65 -13.23
CA GLY A 481 42.35 -13.29 -14.55
C GLY A 481 41.42 -14.50 -14.52
N ARG A 482 40.87 -14.86 -15.68
CA ARG A 482 40.03 -16.06 -15.81
C ARG A 482 40.86 -17.29 -15.37
N ARG A 483 40.33 -18.09 -14.43
CA ARG A 483 40.97 -19.33 -13.91
C ARG A 483 42.35 -19.10 -13.27
N ALA A 484 42.71 -17.88 -12.85
CA ALA A 484 43.94 -17.67 -12.06
C ALA A 484 43.81 -18.41 -10.72
N LEU A 485 44.84 -19.18 -10.31
CA LEU A 485 44.85 -20.04 -9.10
C LEU A 485 43.63 -20.99 -9.01
N PHE A 486 43.15 -21.49 -10.16
CA PHE A 486 41.91 -22.26 -10.22
C PHE A 486 41.89 -23.48 -9.29
N SER A 487 42.96 -24.26 -9.25
CA SER A 487 43.06 -25.52 -8.48
C SER A 487 43.63 -25.33 -7.06
N SER A 488 43.85 -24.09 -6.62
CA SER A 488 44.41 -23.81 -5.29
C SER A 488 43.41 -24.20 -4.21
N SER A 489 43.75 -25.15 -3.37
CA SER A 489 42.86 -25.64 -2.31
C SER A 489 43.20 -25.05 -0.94
N THR A 490 44.46 -25.14 -0.51
CA THR A 490 44.91 -24.72 0.83
C THR A 490 46.11 -23.79 0.79
N ALA A 491 46.65 -23.51 -0.42
CA ALA A 491 47.83 -22.69 -0.61
C ALA A 491 47.60 -21.22 -0.20
N SER A 492 48.61 -20.61 0.36
CA SER A 492 48.53 -19.22 0.83
C SER A 492 49.65 -18.34 0.29
N ASN A 493 49.43 -17.03 0.32
CA ASN A 493 50.43 -16.04 -0.09
C ASN A 493 50.87 -16.14 -1.56
N ASN A 494 49.96 -16.53 -2.44
CA ASN A 494 50.26 -16.59 -3.90
C ASN A 494 49.71 -15.34 -4.60
N THR A 495 50.43 -14.88 -5.61
CA THR A 495 50.01 -13.83 -6.53
C THR A 495 49.95 -14.38 -7.94
N ALA A 496 48.77 -14.42 -8.54
CA ALA A 496 48.56 -14.85 -9.92
C ALA A 496 47.83 -13.74 -10.70
N VAL A 497 48.48 -13.18 -11.69
CA VAL A 497 47.89 -12.14 -12.55
C VAL A 497 48.02 -12.55 -14.01
N GLY A 498 46.92 -12.89 -14.63
CA GLY A 498 46.86 -13.35 -16.03
C GLY A 498 45.88 -14.50 -16.21
N ASN A 499 45.43 -14.72 -17.46
CA ASN A 499 44.60 -15.88 -17.79
C ASN A 499 45.39 -17.17 -17.47
N GLU A 500 44.78 -18.04 -16.64
CA GLU A 500 45.35 -19.33 -16.24
C GLU A 500 46.73 -19.27 -15.56
N ALA A 501 47.11 -18.12 -14.99
CA ALA A 501 48.30 -18.02 -14.14
C ALA A 501 48.14 -18.91 -12.89
N LEU A 502 49.16 -19.75 -12.58
CA LEU A 502 49.16 -20.71 -11.46
C LEU A 502 47.93 -21.64 -11.46
N LEU A 503 47.40 -22.00 -12.64
CA LEU A 503 46.17 -22.75 -12.82
C LEU A 503 46.10 -24.02 -11.96
N SER A 504 47.18 -24.84 -12.01
CA SER A 504 47.23 -26.17 -11.39
C SER A 504 47.78 -26.16 -9.96
N ASN A 505 48.07 -24.98 -9.39
CA ASN A 505 48.63 -24.89 -8.04
C ASN A 505 47.63 -25.42 -7.01
N THR A 506 48.04 -26.44 -6.25
CA THR A 506 47.19 -27.05 -5.23
C THR A 506 47.56 -26.59 -3.82
N THR A 507 48.77 -26.86 -3.39
CA THR A 507 49.28 -26.54 -2.04
C THR A 507 50.58 -25.69 -2.05
N GLY A 508 51.11 -25.35 -3.24
CA GLY A 508 52.30 -24.50 -3.38
C GLY A 508 52.04 -23.09 -2.86
N ALA A 509 52.85 -22.61 -1.92
CA ALA A 509 52.71 -21.31 -1.30
C ALA A 509 53.78 -20.31 -1.73
N GLN A 510 53.52 -19.04 -1.56
CA GLN A 510 54.48 -17.95 -1.78
C GLN A 510 54.97 -17.89 -3.27
N ASN A 511 54.12 -18.22 -4.21
CA ASN A 511 54.43 -18.12 -5.63
C ASN A 511 53.90 -16.82 -6.23
N THR A 512 54.65 -16.25 -7.14
CA THR A 512 54.26 -15.09 -7.95
C THR A 512 54.27 -15.47 -9.42
N GLY A 513 53.08 -15.53 -10.05
CA GLY A 513 52.90 -15.77 -11.48
C GLY A 513 52.21 -14.57 -12.13
N ILE A 514 52.92 -13.81 -12.95
CA ILE A 514 52.39 -12.63 -13.67
C ILE A 514 52.57 -12.83 -15.19
N GLY A 515 51.44 -12.91 -15.86
CA GLY A 515 51.39 -13.19 -17.32
C GLY A 515 50.46 -14.36 -17.63
N GLY A 516 49.89 -14.40 -18.83
CA GLY A 516 49.06 -15.53 -19.25
C GLY A 516 49.85 -16.84 -19.15
N ASN A 517 49.23 -17.86 -18.52
CA ASN A 517 49.84 -19.19 -18.34
C ASN A 517 51.17 -19.21 -17.56
N SER A 518 51.53 -18.17 -16.79
CA SER A 518 52.71 -18.19 -15.94
C SER A 518 52.54 -19.22 -14.82
N LEU A 519 53.57 -20.08 -14.58
CA LEU A 519 53.54 -21.20 -13.61
C LEU A 519 52.27 -22.07 -13.72
N GLN A 520 51.71 -22.23 -14.94
CA GLN A 520 50.41 -22.87 -15.14
C GLN A 520 50.32 -24.27 -14.52
N SER A 521 51.40 -25.07 -14.66
CA SER A 521 51.45 -26.46 -14.20
C SER A 521 51.97 -26.63 -12.77
N ASN A 522 52.30 -25.54 -12.06
CA ASN A 522 52.78 -25.64 -10.67
C ASN A 522 51.71 -26.32 -9.80
N THR A 523 52.13 -27.33 -9.03
CA THR A 523 51.24 -28.07 -8.13
C THR A 523 51.56 -27.81 -6.66
N ILE A 524 52.79 -28.13 -6.26
CA ILE A 524 53.24 -28.03 -4.84
C ILE A 524 54.50 -27.17 -4.68
N GLY A 525 55.12 -26.72 -5.80
CA GLY A 525 56.32 -25.86 -5.80
C GLY A 525 56.04 -24.55 -5.04
N THR A 526 57.04 -24.12 -4.27
CA THR A 526 56.93 -22.92 -3.39
C THR A 526 57.97 -21.86 -3.73
N ARG A 527 57.68 -20.60 -3.41
CA ARG A 527 58.63 -19.48 -3.55
C ARG A 527 59.13 -19.26 -4.96
N ASN A 528 58.32 -19.59 -5.99
CA ASN A 528 58.65 -19.34 -7.39
C ASN A 528 58.16 -17.95 -7.81
N THR A 529 58.97 -17.24 -8.55
CA THR A 529 58.60 -15.99 -9.21
C THR A 529 58.67 -16.17 -10.71
N ALA A 530 57.56 -15.99 -11.41
CA ALA A 530 57.50 -16.06 -12.87
C ALA A 530 56.74 -14.84 -13.43
N VAL A 531 57.42 -14.04 -14.22
CA VAL A 531 56.88 -12.84 -14.85
C VAL A 531 57.10 -12.91 -16.38
N GLY A 532 56.01 -12.95 -17.10
CA GLY A 532 56.00 -13.10 -18.56
C GLY A 532 55.02 -14.18 -19.01
N GLN A 533 54.49 -14.07 -20.23
CA GLN A 533 53.63 -15.10 -20.79
C GLN A 533 54.34 -16.44 -20.85
N GLY A 534 53.75 -17.49 -20.29
CA GLY A 534 54.31 -18.84 -20.30
C GLY A 534 55.60 -19.00 -19.49
N SER A 535 56.00 -18.03 -18.66
CA SER A 535 57.17 -18.19 -17.80
C SER A 535 56.92 -19.30 -16.76
N GLY A 536 57.85 -20.27 -16.65
CA GLY A 536 57.72 -21.44 -15.80
C GLY A 536 56.53 -22.34 -16.15
N TYR A 537 56.05 -22.38 -17.38
CA TYR A 537 54.80 -23.02 -17.82
C TYR A 537 54.63 -24.45 -17.31
N THR A 538 55.64 -25.32 -17.49
CA THR A 538 55.58 -26.71 -17.05
C THR A 538 56.23 -26.95 -15.67
N ALA A 539 56.60 -25.89 -14.94
CA ALA A 539 57.13 -26.05 -13.58
C ALA A 539 56.03 -26.70 -12.70
N THR A 540 56.33 -27.82 -12.06
CA THR A 540 55.35 -28.61 -11.29
C THR A 540 55.67 -28.60 -9.80
N THR A 541 56.83 -29.09 -9.39
CA THR A 541 57.18 -29.29 -7.97
C THR A 541 58.42 -28.50 -7.54
N GLY A 542 59.16 -27.92 -8.53
CA GLY A 542 60.35 -27.13 -8.24
C GLY A 542 60.04 -25.88 -7.41
N SER A 543 60.99 -25.50 -6.57
CA SER A 543 60.85 -24.34 -5.66
C SER A 543 62.02 -23.37 -5.85
N ASP A 544 61.83 -22.16 -5.33
CA ASP A 544 62.88 -21.13 -5.31
C ASP A 544 63.41 -20.72 -6.72
N ASN A 545 62.53 -20.76 -7.73
CA ASN A 545 62.91 -20.36 -9.09
C ASN A 545 62.49 -18.90 -9.37
N SER A 546 63.29 -18.18 -10.13
CA SER A 546 63.04 -16.84 -10.63
C SER A 546 63.06 -16.81 -12.17
N PHE A 547 61.90 -16.71 -12.82
CA PHE A 547 61.76 -16.74 -14.28
C PHE A 547 61.14 -15.40 -14.75
N LEU A 548 61.96 -14.57 -15.44
CA LEU A 548 61.50 -13.27 -15.94
C LEU A 548 61.73 -13.20 -17.46
N GLY A 549 60.64 -13.11 -18.18
CA GLY A 549 60.64 -13.03 -19.65
C GLY A 549 59.67 -13.96 -20.32
N LEU A 550 59.32 -13.72 -21.57
CA LEU A 550 58.45 -14.58 -22.37
C LEU A 550 59.06 -16.00 -22.39
N GLY A 551 58.35 -16.99 -21.92
CA GLY A 551 58.81 -18.40 -21.94
C GLY A 551 60.05 -18.66 -21.09
N ALA A 552 60.51 -17.78 -20.22
CA ALA A 552 61.63 -18.04 -19.33
C ALA A 552 61.33 -19.25 -18.44
N GLY A 553 62.23 -20.24 -18.37
CA GLY A 553 62.05 -21.47 -17.61
C GLY A 553 60.81 -22.30 -18.03
N TYR A 554 60.39 -22.22 -19.31
CA TYR A 554 59.17 -22.82 -19.83
C TYR A 554 59.06 -24.32 -19.57
N GLY A 555 60.19 -25.09 -19.77
CA GLY A 555 60.18 -26.54 -19.64
C GLY A 555 59.70 -27.29 -20.88
N PHE A 556 59.95 -26.76 -22.07
CA PHE A 556 59.46 -27.33 -23.32
C PHE A 556 60.02 -28.74 -23.54
N GLY A 557 59.11 -29.71 -23.68
CA GLY A 557 59.50 -31.13 -23.93
C GLY A 557 59.38 -32.02 -22.67
N GLY A 558 59.05 -31.50 -21.51
CA GLY A 558 58.87 -32.29 -20.28
C GLY A 558 58.36 -31.50 -19.06
N THR A 559 58.07 -32.17 -17.97
CA THR A 559 57.76 -31.54 -16.71
C THR A 559 58.99 -30.91 -16.07
N ASN A 560 58.88 -29.66 -15.62
CA ASN A 560 59.98 -28.98 -14.96
C ASN A 560 59.84 -29.16 -13.42
N THR A 561 60.79 -29.95 -12.85
CA THR A 561 60.89 -30.19 -11.39
C THR A 561 62.12 -29.48 -10.79
N ALA A 562 62.79 -28.69 -11.56
CA ALA A 562 64.03 -28.01 -11.20
C ALA A 562 63.78 -26.92 -10.11
N SER A 563 64.75 -26.72 -9.24
CA SER A 563 64.75 -25.75 -8.19
C SER A 563 65.94 -24.81 -8.20
N ASN A 564 65.82 -23.65 -7.56
CA ASN A 564 66.90 -22.67 -7.40
C ASN A 564 67.45 -22.14 -8.74
N ASN A 565 66.60 -21.98 -9.75
CA ASN A 565 67.03 -21.45 -11.03
C ASN A 565 66.71 -20.00 -11.21
N THR A 566 67.56 -19.22 -11.80
CA THR A 566 67.35 -17.87 -12.26
C THR A 566 67.37 -17.82 -13.78
N ALA A 567 66.27 -17.50 -14.43
CA ALA A 567 66.19 -17.28 -15.86
C ALA A 567 65.63 -15.87 -16.15
N LEU A 568 66.48 -15.01 -16.68
CA LEU A 568 66.14 -13.62 -16.98
C LEU A 568 66.35 -13.33 -18.47
N GLY A 569 65.33 -13.24 -19.22
CA GLY A 569 65.31 -13.02 -20.66
C GLY A 569 64.27 -13.86 -21.37
N SER A 570 63.90 -13.48 -22.62
CA SER A 570 62.97 -14.27 -23.42
C SER A 570 63.61 -15.63 -23.69
N TYR A 571 62.88 -16.73 -23.45
CA TYR A 571 63.27 -18.13 -23.59
C TYR A 571 64.55 -18.55 -22.84
N ALA A 572 65.04 -17.75 -21.86
CA ALA A 572 66.11 -18.17 -20.96
C ALA A 572 65.76 -19.47 -20.24
N GLY A 573 66.57 -20.51 -20.26
CA GLY A 573 66.26 -21.83 -19.68
C GLY A 573 65.05 -22.52 -20.27
N PHE A 574 64.73 -22.34 -21.55
CA PHE A 574 63.46 -22.73 -22.17
C PHE A 574 63.11 -24.23 -22.06
N ARG A 575 64.07 -25.11 -22.09
CA ARG A 575 63.87 -26.58 -22.01
C ARG A 575 64.21 -27.19 -20.66
N LEU A 576 64.30 -26.37 -19.62
CA LEU A 576 64.63 -26.81 -18.26
C LEU A 576 63.63 -27.86 -17.74
N THR A 577 64.11 -29.04 -17.34
CA THR A 577 63.28 -30.12 -16.79
C THR A 577 63.64 -30.46 -15.32
N SER A 578 64.88 -30.85 -15.04
CA SER A 578 65.32 -31.21 -13.69
C SER A 578 66.66 -30.54 -13.27
N GLY A 579 67.32 -29.80 -14.18
CA GLY A 579 68.54 -29.09 -13.85
C GLY A 579 68.33 -27.96 -12.85
N SER A 580 68.99 -28.02 -11.69
CA SER A 580 68.78 -27.04 -10.60
C SER A 580 70.05 -26.18 -10.44
N ASN A 581 69.85 -25.03 -9.70
CA ASN A 581 70.91 -24.08 -9.39
C ASN A 581 71.57 -23.41 -10.65
N ASN A 582 70.78 -23.20 -11.72
CA ASN A 582 71.31 -22.55 -12.93
C ASN A 582 70.97 -21.03 -12.89
N THR A 583 71.90 -20.27 -13.49
CA THR A 583 71.68 -18.82 -13.74
C THR A 583 71.78 -18.59 -15.26
N ALA A 584 70.66 -18.20 -15.86
CA ALA A 584 70.55 -17.86 -17.28
C ALA A 584 70.09 -16.41 -17.43
N VAL A 585 70.95 -15.54 -17.95
CA VAL A 585 70.61 -14.11 -18.13
C VAL A 585 70.88 -13.73 -19.58
N GLY A 586 69.90 -13.46 -20.36
CA GLY A 586 69.96 -13.13 -21.78
C GLY A 586 68.90 -13.86 -22.59
N ASN A 587 68.59 -13.36 -23.79
CA ASN A 587 67.70 -14.07 -24.72
C ASN A 587 68.27 -15.43 -25.08
N ASP A 588 67.49 -16.50 -24.97
CA ASP A 588 67.87 -17.89 -25.24
C ASP A 588 69.13 -18.42 -24.46
N ALA A 589 69.57 -17.73 -23.38
CA ALA A 589 70.60 -18.24 -22.49
C ALA A 589 70.16 -19.58 -21.87
N LEU A 590 71.03 -20.64 -21.94
CA LEU A 590 70.70 -22.00 -21.50
C LEU A 590 69.42 -22.59 -22.12
N ALA A 591 69.06 -22.19 -23.36
CA ALA A 591 67.75 -22.55 -23.92
C ALA A 591 67.55 -24.06 -24.09
N ALA A 592 68.56 -24.84 -24.46
CA ALA A 592 68.47 -26.29 -24.62
C ALA A 592 68.71 -27.08 -23.32
N ASN A 593 69.07 -26.45 -22.21
CA ASN A 593 69.40 -27.14 -20.95
C ASN A 593 68.17 -27.89 -20.36
N THR A 594 68.32 -29.19 -20.20
CA THR A 594 67.27 -30.04 -19.62
C THR A 594 67.60 -30.44 -18.18
N THR A 595 68.76 -31.14 -17.98
CA THR A 595 69.16 -31.72 -16.68
C THR A 595 70.46 -31.15 -16.13
N GLY A 596 71.21 -30.36 -16.90
CA GLY A 596 72.47 -29.74 -16.46
C GLY A 596 72.23 -28.81 -15.27
N ALA A 597 73.05 -28.95 -14.20
CA ALA A 597 72.91 -28.18 -12.97
C ALA A 597 74.10 -27.25 -12.71
N SER A 598 73.89 -26.22 -11.90
CA SER A 598 74.96 -25.31 -11.46
C SER A 598 75.68 -24.59 -12.62
N ASN A 599 74.99 -24.27 -13.72
CA ASN A 599 75.53 -23.52 -14.83
C ASN A 599 75.27 -22.02 -14.67
N VAL A 600 76.19 -21.18 -15.08
CA VAL A 600 76.06 -19.74 -15.17
C VAL A 600 76.27 -19.31 -16.64
N ALA A 601 75.18 -18.77 -17.25
CA ALA A 601 75.18 -18.26 -18.62
C ALA A 601 74.73 -16.82 -18.61
N VAL A 602 75.54 -15.87 -19.00
CA VAL A 602 75.21 -14.43 -19.04
C VAL A 602 75.58 -13.89 -20.44
N GLY A 603 74.53 -13.50 -21.16
CA GLY A 603 74.63 -13.05 -22.57
C GLY A 603 73.57 -13.70 -23.43
N ALA A 604 73.21 -13.08 -24.57
CA ALA A 604 72.32 -13.71 -25.53
C ALA A 604 72.95 -15.02 -26.08
N LEU A 605 72.12 -16.08 -26.18
CA LEU A 605 72.56 -17.40 -26.66
C LEU A 605 73.71 -18.07 -25.84
N ALA A 606 74.09 -17.47 -24.67
CA ALA A 606 75.14 -18.05 -23.83
C ALA A 606 74.74 -19.46 -23.36
N LEU A 607 75.61 -20.51 -23.67
CA LEU A 607 75.33 -21.93 -23.38
C LEU A 607 73.98 -22.43 -23.94
N ASP A 608 73.46 -21.86 -25.02
CA ASP A 608 72.16 -22.17 -25.61
C ASP A 608 72.09 -23.67 -26.07
N ALA A 609 73.14 -24.27 -26.50
CA ALA A 609 73.27 -25.69 -26.94
C ALA A 609 73.52 -26.67 -25.76
N ASN A 610 73.81 -26.20 -24.54
CA ASN A 610 74.02 -27.07 -23.38
C ASN A 610 72.73 -27.83 -23.00
N THR A 611 72.78 -29.16 -22.99
CA THR A 611 71.65 -30.00 -22.71
C THR A 611 71.72 -30.61 -21.30
N THR A 612 72.81 -31.20 -20.88
CA THR A 612 72.99 -32.02 -19.68
C THR A 612 74.22 -31.69 -18.85
N ALA A 613 75.15 -30.92 -19.43
CA ALA A 613 76.44 -30.64 -18.73
C ALA A 613 76.20 -29.67 -17.55
N SER A 614 76.98 -29.86 -16.49
CA SER A 614 76.86 -29.11 -15.25
C SER A 614 78.12 -28.31 -14.93
N SER A 615 77.94 -27.29 -14.05
CA SER A 615 79.04 -26.47 -13.50
C SER A 615 79.82 -25.68 -14.60
N ASN A 616 79.19 -25.29 -15.66
CA ASN A 616 79.74 -24.44 -16.69
C ASN A 616 79.54 -22.96 -16.41
N VAL A 617 80.47 -22.13 -16.77
CA VAL A 617 80.36 -20.68 -16.71
C VAL A 617 80.63 -20.07 -18.07
N ALA A 618 79.71 -19.34 -18.66
CA ALA A 618 79.88 -18.56 -19.89
C ALA A 618 79.32 -17.14 -19.68
N VAL A 619 80.12 -16.16 -20.10
CA VAL A 619 79.75 -14.74 -20.10
C VAL A 619 80.13 -14.17 -21.48
N GLY A 620 79.13 -13.75 -22.24
CA GLY A 620 79.27 -13.26 -23.61
C GLY A 620 78.14 -13.64 -24.52
N ASP A 621 78.09 -13.09 -25.72
CA ASP A 621 77.12 -13.41 -26.75
C ASP A 621 77.51 -14.72 -27.46
N GLY A 622 76.57 -15.65 -27.58
CA GLY A 622 76.58 -16.92 -28.31
C GLY A 622 77.67 -17.89 -28.16
#